data_9f592dee5eace506042176f16624c419
#
_entry.id   9f592dee5eace506042176f16624c419
#
_cell.length_a   1.000
_cell.length_b   1.000
_cell.length_c   1.000
_cell.angle_alpha   90.00
_cell.angle_beta   90.00
_cell.angle_gamma   90.00
#
_symmetry.space_group_name_H-M   'P 1'
#
loop_
_entity.id
_entity.type
_entity.pdbx_description
1 polymer ?
#
loop_
_entity_poly.entity_id
_entity_poly.type
_entity_poly.pdbx_seq_one_letter_code
_entity_poly.pdbx_strand_id
1 'polypeptide(L)' 'DWQRHGLGRRLMGALVEVARSKGYRSIFGDVLGKNPKMLRLMHSLGFLVQPNPEDSALRRVVKALHGK' A
#
# COMPACT_ATOMS: atom_id res chain seq x y z
N ASP A 1 -11.95 -14.65 5.92
CA ASP A 1 -11.51 -13.31 5.55
C ASP A 1 -10.05 -13.35 5.16
N TRP A 2 -9.78 -12.90 3.99
CA TRP A 2 -8.45 -12.98 3.42
C TRP A 2 -7.41 -12.21 4.23
N GLN A 3 -7.83 -11.15 4.92
CA GLN A 3 -6.89 -10.38 5.74
C GLN A 3 -6.45 -11.16 6.98
N ARG A 4 -7.33 -11.94 7.55
CA ARG A 4 -6.99 -12.68 8.76
C ARG A 4 -5.97 -13.76 8.53
N HIS A 5 -5.91 -14.26 7.33
CA HIS A 5 -4.99 -15.36 7.01
C HIS A 5 -3.75 -14.90 6.29
N GLY A 6 -3.50 -13.59 6.28
CA GLY A 6 -2.31 -13.08 5.63
C GLY A 6 -2.40 -13.02 4.12
N LEU A 7 -3.57 -13.32 3.56
CA LEU A 7 -3.72 -13.28 2.12
C LEU A 7 -3.60 -11.87 1.58
N GLY A 8 -4.05 -10.88 2.36
CA GLY A 8 -3.91 -9.49 1.93
C GLY A 8 -2.46 -9.10 1.76
N ARG A 9 -1.60 -9.53 2.69
CA ARG A 9 -0.17 -9.25 2.60
C ARG A 9 0.44 -9.92 1.37
N ARG A 10 0.06 -11.15 1.10
CA ARG A 10 0.56 -11.87 -0.07
C ARG A 10 0.13 -11.22 -1.37
N LEU A 11 -1.15 -10.79 -1.42
CA LEU A 11 -1.65 -10.13 -2.60
C LEU A 11 -0.93 -8.81 -2.85
N MET A 12 -0.73 -8.02 -1.80
CA MET A 12 -0.01 -6.76 -1.96
C MET A 12 1.44 -7.00 -2.36
N GLY A 13 2.07 -8.02 -1.78
CA GLY A 13 3.43 -8.37 -2.18
C GLY A 13 3.51 -8.74 -3.64
N ALA A 14 2.55 -9.51 -4.12
CA ALA A 14 2.51 -9.91 -5.52
C ALA A 14 2.31 -8.71 -6.43
N LEU A 15 1.42 -7.79 -6.05
CA LEU A 15 1.19 -6.59 -6.84
C LEU A 15 2.44 -5.73 -6.91
N VAL A 16 3.15 -5.58 -5.80
CA VAL A 16 4.39 -4.82 -5.77
C VAL A 16 5.43 -5.45 -6.70
N GLU A 17 5.54 -6.78 -6.66
CA GLU A 17 6.49 -7.46 -7.54
C GLU A 17 6.14 -7.30 -9.01
N VAL A 18 4.87 -7.38 -9.33
CA VAL A 18 4.44 -7.19 -10.71
C VAL A 18 4.76 -5.76 -11.17
N ALA A 19 4.44 -4.78 -10.33
CA ALA A 19 4.72 -3.39 -10.68
C ALA A 19 6.22 -3.15 -10.86
N ARG A 20 7.02 -3.75 -10.00
CA ARG A 20 8.47 -3.61 -10.10
C ARG A 20 8.99 -4.25 -11.40
N SER A 21 8.48 -5.43 -11.71
CA SER A 21 8.96 -6.13 -12.90
C SER A 21 8.56 -5.43 -14.18
N LYS A 22 7.49 -4.61 -14.13
CA LYS A 22 7.07 -3.83 -15.28
C LYS A 22 7.77 -2.48 -15.37
N GLY A 23 8.64 -2.17 -14.43
CA GLY A 23 9.41 -0.95 -14.48
C GLY A 23 8.74 0.27 -13.87
N TYR A 24 7.65 0.11 -13.16
CA TYR A 24 7.04 1.24 -12.47
C TYR A 24 7.95 1.72 -11.36
N ARG A 25 7.98 3.03 -11.17
CA ARG A 25 8.86 3.63 -10.17
C ARG A 25 8.23 3.66 -8.79
N SER A 26 6.92 3.71 -8.74
CA SER A 26 6.22 3.75 -7.46
C SER A 26 4.82 3.23 -7.62
N ILE A 27 4.22 2.93 -6.50
CA ILE A 27 2.84 2.50 -6.45
C ILE A 27 2.17 3.29 -5.32
N PHE A 28 0.94 3.71 -5.53
CA PHE A 28 0.26 4.49 -4.50
C PHE A 28 -1.23 4.20 -4.54
N GLY A 29 -1.89 4.53 -3.44
CA GLY A 29 -3.32 4.38 -3.34
C GLY A 29 -3.84 5.19 -2.17
N ASP A 30 -5.12 5.11 -1.94
CA ASP A 30 -5.76 5.80 -0.84
C ASP A 30 -6.46 4.80 0.06
N VAL A 31 -6.33 5.01 1.37
CA VAL A 31 -6.93 4.16 2.39
C VAL A 31 -7.72 5.05 3.33
N LEU A 32 -8.90 4.58 3.73
CA LEU A 32 -9.70 5.32 4.70
C LEU A 32 -8.93 5.46 6.00
N GLY A 33 -8.89 6.68 6.53
CA GLY A 33 -8.22 6.93 7.79
C GLY A 33 -8.83 6.18 8.96
N LYS A 34 -10.08 5.75 8.80
CA LYS A 34 -10.78 4.96 9.81
C LYS A 34 -10.41 3.49 9.77
N ASN A 35 -9.54 3.08 8.88
CA ASN A 35 -9.17 1.68 8.73
C ASN A 35 -7.74 1.46 9.21
N PRO A 36 -7.51 1.42 10.53
CA PRO A 36 -6.15 1.30 11.07
C PRO A 36 -5.49 -0.02 10.71
N LYS A 37 -6.27 -1.08 10.52
CA LYS A 37 -5.68 -2.37 10.15
C LYS A 37 -5.02 -2.30 8.80
N MET A 38 -5.69 -1.65 7.84
CA MET A 38 -5.14 -1.52 6.51
C MET A 38 -3.91 -0.60 6.52
N LEU A 39 -3.97 0.47 7.31
CA LEU A 39 -2.83 1.37 7.41
C LEU A 39 -1.61 0.66 8.00
N ARG A 40 -1.82 -0.19 9.01
CA ARG A 40 -0.72 -0.98 9.56
C ARG A 40 -0.16 -1.95 8.53
N LEU A 41 -1.04 -2.58 7.77
CA LEU A 41 -0.59 -3.49 6.73
C LEU A 41 0.27 -2.75 5.72
N MET A 42 -0.19 -1.59 5.27
CA MET A 42 0.57 -0.80 4.31
C MET A 42 1.92 -0.41 4.87
N HIS A 43 1.95 0.03 6.13
CA HIS A 43 3.19 0.39 6.76
C HIS A 43 4.15 -0.80 6.84
N SER A 44 3.62 -1.96 7.20
CA SER A 44 4.46 -3.15 7.32
C SER A 44 5.01 -3.61 5.98
N LEU A 45 4.36 -3.20 4.89
CA LEU A 45 4.84 -3.51 3.54
C LEU A 45 5.79 -2.44 2.99
N GLY A 46 6.09 -1.44 3.80
CA GLY A 46 7.03 -0.41 3.40
C GLY A 46 6.40 0.80 2.75
N PHE A 47 5.09 0.95 2.83
CA PHE A 47 4.44 2.14 2.30
C PHE A 47 4.58 3.31 3.26
N LEU A 48 4.74 4.49 2.71
CA LEU A 48 4.63 5.73 3.48
C LEU A 48 3.17 6.11 3.56
N VAL A 49 2.75 6.53 4.74
CA VAL A 49 1.37 6.97 4.96
C VAL A 49 1.37 8.48 5.07
N GLN A 50 0.59 9.13 4.22
CA GLN A 50 0.53 10.58 4.14
C GLN A 50 -0.91 11.05 4.18
N PRO A 51 -1.18 12.27 4.61
CA PRO A 51 -2.53 12.82 4.46
C PRO A 51 -2.83 13.02 2.98
N ASN A 52 -4.11 12.81 2.63
CA ASN A 52 -4.55 13.10 1.27
C ASN A 52 -4.93 14.57 1.19
N PRO A 53 -4.30 15.35 0.32
CA PRO A 53 -4.57 16.79 0.25
C PRO A 53 -5.96 17.14 -0.27
N GLU A 54 -6.61 16.20 -0.94
CA GLU A 54 -7.92 16.45 -1.53
C GLU A 54 -9.07 15.90 -0.70
N ASP A 55 -8.78 15.01 0.23
CA ASP A 55 -9.82 14.39 1.06
C ASP A 55 -9.23 14.03 2.41
N SER A 56 -9.61 14.76 3.45
CA SER A 56 -9.04 14.54 4.76
C SER A 56 -9.46 13.22 5.40
N ALA A 57 -10.48 12.57 4.87
CA ALA A 57 -10.90 11.28 5.37
C ALA A 57 -10.02 10.14 4.86
N LEU A 58 -9.18 10.42 3.87
CA LEU A 58 -8.30 9.43 3.29
C LEU A 58 -6.86 9.65 3.70
N ARG A 59 -6.11 8.56 3.65
CA ARG A 59 -4.66 8.62 3.80
C ARG A 59 -4.05 8.06 2.54
N ARG A 60 -3.10 8.77 1.99
CA ARG A 60 -2.39 8.30 0.79
C ARG A 60 -1.23 7.42 1.22
N VAL A 61 -1.12 6.25 0.60
CA VAL A 61 -0.01 5.36 0.86
C VAL A 61 0.81 5.26 -0.42
N VAL A 62 2.12 5.37 -0.27
CA VAL A 62 3.04 5.42 -1.41
C VAL A 62 4.22 4.51 -1.12
N LYS A 63 4.61 3.75 -2.10
CA LYS A 63 5.81 2.93 -1.99
C LYS A 63 6.68 3.13 -3.22
N ALA A 64 7.93 3.51 -2.98
CA ALA A 64 8.90 3.62 -4.06
C ALA A 64 9.37 2.21 -4.45
N LEU A 65 9.44 1.96 -5.74
CA LEU A 65 9.89 0.68 -6.27
C LEU A 65 11.28 0.89 -6.85
N HIS A 66 12.25 0.20 -6.30
CA HIS A 66 13.62 0.29 -6.81
C HIS A 66 13.79 -0.82 -7.80
N GLY A 67 13.90 -0.44 -9.00
CA GLY A 67 14.10 -1.41 -10.03
C GLY A 67 15.40 -2.05 -9.89
N LYS A 68 15.88 -2.46 -9.67
CA LYS A 68 16.97 -2.89 -9.74
C LYS A 68 17.45 -3.46 -9.65
#